data_4f90352cd393ea988a4fbf3bf2f497a3
#
_entry.id   4f90352cd393ea988a4fbf3bf2f497a3
#
_cell.length_a   1.000
_cell.length_b   1.000
_cell.length_c   1.000
_cell.angle_alpha   90.00
_cell.angle_beta   90.00
_cell.angle_gamma   90.00
#
_symmetry.space_group_name_H-M   'P 1'
#
loop_
_entity.id
_entity.type
_entity.pdbx_description
1 polymer ?
#
loop_
_entity_poly.entity_id
_entity_poly.type
_entity_poly.pdbx_seq_one_letter_code
_entity_poly.pdbx_strand_id
1 'polypeptide(L)'
;SLIFSSKYVSNFKFSKLKVEEKKIFNSYYDQDGYRCGTKFKLMNPLKAICKINKIESSKKVILLGDSHANSLKKVFNKNMNENKISSYFYASHYPLIQARHLEKAIFDNIIKSKITNVIIHFNSDFYKSQTYLTELNLLIKKLYESKIKIDLIGPVPKAKYHVPQALYRNTTGLGRKLEKNTVKEYFNDNVVFFNFMKNNSSKLSSMYLPHEFLCPNNIECLIEIDGIPLFF
;
A
#
# COMPACT_ATOMS: atom_id res chain seq x y z
N SER A 1 -24.12 -19.36 -17.71
CA SER A 1 -24.73 -18.25 -18.55
C SER A 1 -24.87 -16.91 -17.82
N LEU A 2 -24.94 -16.86 -16.47
CA LEU A 2 -25.08 -15.62 -15.67
C LEU A 2 -23.80 -14.74 -15.62
N ILE A 3 -22.62 -15.34 -15.78
CA ILE A 3 -21.36 -14.60 -15.78
C ILE A 3 -21.15 -13.80 -17.08
N PHE A 4 -21.65 -14.30 -18.20
CA PHE A 4 -21.59 -13.59 -19.49
C PHE A 4 -22.52 -12.35 -19.54
N SER A 5 -23.67 -12.42 -18.89
CA SER A 5 -24.61 -11.30 -18.86
C SER A 5 -24.10 -10.10 -18.03
N SER A 6 -23.39 -10.36 -16.92
CA SER A 6 -22.85 -9.29 -16.06
C SER A 6 -21.74 -8.49 -16.76
N LYS A 7 -20.87 -9.15 -17.53
CA LYS A 7 -19.81 -8.49 -18.32
C LYS A 7 -20.39 -7.65 -19.49
N TYR A 8 -21.45 -8.13 -20.14
CA TYR A 8 -22.10 -7.40 -21.22
C TYR A 8 -22.84 -6.15 -20.70
N VAL A 9 -23.55 -6.28 -19.59
CA VAL A 9 -24.24 -5.15 -18.94
C VAL A 9 -23.27 -4.11 -18.40
N SER A 10 -22.14 -4.53 -17.83
CA SER A 10 -21.11 -3.62 -17.35
C SER A 10 -20.43 -2.86 -18.50
N ASN A 11 -20.08 -3.54 -19.60
CA ASN A 11 -19.47 -2.89 -20.77
C ASN A 11 -20.44 -1.89 -21.46
N PHE A 12 -21.72 -2.21 -21.55
CA PHE A 12 -22.72 -1.31 -22.14
C PHE A 12 -22.96 -0.06 -21.30
N LYS A 13 -23.00 -0.19 -19.96
CA LYS A 13 -23.09 0.95 -19.05
C LYS A 13 -21.82 1.81 -19.11
N PHE A 14 -20.65 1.18 -19.15
CA PHE A 14 -19.35 1.88 -19.21
C PHE A 14 -19.19 2.70 -20.51
N SER A 15 -19.68 2.21 -21.65
CA SER A 15 -19.61 2.94 -22.92
C SER A 15 -20.37 4.27 -22.91
N LYS A 16 -21.44 4.37 -22.11
CA LYS A 16 -22.28 5.58 -21.97
C LYS A 16 -21.76 6.62 -20.99
N LEU A 17 -20.68 6.31 -20.24
CA LEU A 17 -20.09 7.23 -19.29
C LEU A 17 -19.37 8.38 -20.02
N LYS A 18 -19.41 9.58 -19.44
CA LYS A 18 -18.60 10.72 -19.85
C LYS A 18 -17.11 10.43 -19.64
N VAL A 19 -16.24 11.20 -20.27
CA VAL A 19 -14.78 11.02 -20.20
C VAL A 19 -14.30 11.11 -18.75
N GLU A 20 -14.79 12.08 -17.99
CA GLU A 20 -14.46 12.29 -16.59
C GLU A 20 -14.89 11.11 -15.71
N GLU A 21 -16.11 10.60 -15.95
CA GLU A 21 -16.64 9.43 -15.25
C GLU A 21 -15.79 8.18 -15.54
N LYS A 22 -15.38 8.01 -16.81
CA LYS A 22 -14.50 6.90 -17.20
C LYS A 22 -13.13 6.97 -16.50
N LYS A 23 -12.56 8.15 -16.30
CA LYS A 23 -11.32 8.30 -15.53
C LYS A 23 -11.47 7.79 -14.09
N ILE A 24 -12.55 8.17 -13.40
CA ILE A 24 -12.83 7.73 -12.03
C ILE A 24 -13.00 6.20 -11.97
N PHE A 25 -13.72 5.61 -12.90
CA PHE A 25 -13.93 4.15 -12.94
C PHE A 25 -12.66 3.39 -13.32
N ASN A 26 -11.87 3.90 -14.28
CA ASN A 26 -10.64 3.25 -14.70
C ASN A 26 -9.59 3.20 -13.58
N SER A 27 -9.53 4.22 -12.73
CA SER A 27 -8.61 4.22 -11.58
C SER A 27 -8.88 3.06 -10.62
N TYR A 28 -10.14 2.61 -10.52
CA TYR A 28 -10.50 1.43 -9.71
C TYR A 28 -9.91 0.13 -10.26
N TYR A 29 -9.71 0.03 -11.57
CA TYR A 29 -9.11 -1.15 -12.23
C TYR A 29 -7.60 -1.06 -12.38
N ASP A 30 -6.98 0.05 -11.99
CA ASP A 30 -5.54 0.22 -12.03
C ASP A 30 -4.80 -0.49 -10.87
N GLN A 31 -5.48 -1.39 -10.19
CA GLN A 31 -4.93 -2.20 -9.12
C GLN A 31 -4.41 -3.53 -9.66
N ASP A 32 -3.26 -3.96 -9.18
CA ASP A 32 -2.76 -5.32 -9.39
C ASP A 32 -3.58 -6.32 -8.55
N GLY A 33 -3.51 -7.60 -8.93
CA GLY A 33 -4.22 -8.66 -8.20
C GLY A 33 -3.97 -8.61 -6.70
N TYR A 34 -5.04 -8.84 -5.91
CA TYR A 34 -5.02 -8.69 -4.47
C TYR A 34 -4.01 -9.66 -3.80
N ARG A 35 -3.09 -9.12 -3.03
CA ARG A 35 -2.04 -9.86 -2.29
C ARG A 35 -1.19 -10.73 -3.22
N CYS A 36 -0.86 -11.95 -2.79
CA CYS A 36 -0.15 -12.97 -3.59
C CYS A 36 -1.08 -13.80 -4.49
N GLY A 37 -2.39 -13.52 -4.47
CA GLY A 37 -3.41 -14.26 -5.21
C GLY A 37 -3.80 -15.61 -4.57
N THR A 38 -5.02 -16.05 -4.86
CA THR A 38 -5.61 -17.28 -4.30
C THR A 38 -4.81 -18.52 -4.71
N LYS A 39 -4.40 -18.59 -5.98
CA LYS A 39 -3.62 -19.73 -6.52
C LYS A 39 -2.32 -19.92 -5.76
N PHE A 40 -1.59 -18.82 -5.47
CA PHE A 40 -0.34 -18.90 -4.70
C PHE A 40 -0.59 -19.46 -3.30
N LYS A 41 -1.64 -19.02 -2.61
CA LYS A 41 -1.97 -19.48 -1.26
C LYS A 41 -2.36 -20.94 -1.22
N LEU A 42 -3.12 -21.41 -2.20
CA LEU A 42 -3.50 -22.84 -2.31
C LEU A 42 -2.28 -23.73 -2.53
N MET A 43 -1.35 -23.31 -3.38
CA MET A 43 -0.15 -24.09 -3.68
C MET A 43 0.96 -23.95 -2.63
N ASN A 44 0.93 -22.92 -1.80
CA ASN A 44 1.98 -22.61 -0.83
C ASN A 44 1.38 -22.14 0.50
N PRO A 45 0.61 -22.97 1.21
CA PRO A 45 -0.13 -22.55 2.40
C PRO A 45 0.76 -22.03 3.55
N LEU A 46 2.01 -22.51 3.61
CA LEU A 46 2.99 -22.15 4.63
C LEU A 46 3.90 -20.96 4.24
N LYS A 47 3.82 -20.49 3.00
CA LYS A 47 4.64 -19.34 2.56
C LYS A 47 3.90 -18.05 2.83
N ALA A 48 4.51 -17.17 3.62
CA ALA A 48 3.98 -15.83 3.90
C ALA A 48 4.24 -14.87 2.73
N ILE A 49 5.41 -14.92 2.09
CA ILE A 49 5.82 -14.01 1.02
C ILE A 49 5.78 -14.67 -0.36
N CYS A 50 5.50 -13.90 -1.40
CA CYS A 50 5.54 -14.36 -2.79
C CYS A 50 6.54 -13.55 -3.62
N LYS A 51 7.21 -14.21 -4.55
CA LYS A 51 7.97 -13.55 -5.62
C LYS A 51 6.98 -13.06 -6.68
N ILE A 52 7.07 -11.80 -7.08
CA ILE A 52 6.10 -11.17 -7.98
C ILE A 52 6.66 -10.84 -9.37
N ASN A 53 7.98 -11.02 -9.59
CA ASN A 53 8.58 -10.97 -10.93
C ASN A 53 9.43 -12.21 -11.21
N LYS A 54 9.83 -12.38 -12.47
CA LYS A 54 10.65 -13.51 -12.93
C LYS A 54 12.16 -13.24 -12.87
N ILE A 55 12.57 -12.06 -12.43
CA ILE A 55 13.97 -11.64 -12.40
C ILE A 55 14.70 -12.40 -11.30
N GLU A 56 15.87 -12.94 -11.63
CA GLU A 56 16.84 -13.48 -10.68
C GLU A 56 17.98 -12.47 -10.52
N SER A 57 18.16 -12.00 -9.29
CA SER A 57 19.18 -11.01 -8.97
C SER A 57 19.71 -11.24 -7.56
N SER A 58 20.96 -10.83 -7.31
CA SER A 58 21.53 -10.78 -5.97
C SER A 58 20.83 -9.73 -5.10
N LYS A 59 20.34 -8.63 -5.72
CA LYS A 59 19.53 -7.62 -5.05
C LYS A 59 18.06 -8.08 -5.05
N LYS A 60 17.52 -8.32 -3.85
CA LYS A 60 16.17 -8.82 -3.64
C LYS A 60 15.43 -7.88 -2.70
N VAL A 61 14.32 -7.33 -3.16
CA VAL A 61 13.54 -6.34 -2.42
C VAL A 61 12.14 -6.86 -2.17
N ILE A 62 11.64 -6.71 -0.95
CA ILE A 62 10.26 -7.03 -0.58
C ILE A 62 9.50 -5.75 -0.23
N LEU A 63 8.27 -5.63 -0.74
CA LEU A 63 7.27 -4.69 -0.25
C LEU A 63 6.36 -5.40 0.75
N LEU A 64 6.33 -4.91 1.98
CA LEU A 64 5.65 -5.51 3.14
C LEU A 64 4.66 -4.52 3.73
N GLY A 65 3.42 -4.95 3.98
CA GLY A 65 2.44 -4.11 4.63
C GLY A 65 1.00 -4.64 4.59
N ASP A 66 0.05 -3.74 4.47
CA ASP A 66 -1.38 -4.02 4.39
C ASP A 66 -1.97 -3.70 2.99
N SER A 67 -3.24 -3.28 2.94
CA SER A 67 -3.89 -2.85 1.69
C SER A 67 -3.20 -1.64 1.06
N HIS A 68 -2.57 -0.76 1.84
CA HIS A 68 -1.81 0.38 1.33
C HIS A 68 -0.55 -0.07 0.59
N ALA A 69 0.19 -1.05 1.11
CA ALA A 69 1.29 -1.67 0.37
C ALA A 69 0.78 -2.38 -0.90
N ASN A 70 -0.42 -2.99 -0.83
CA ASN A 70 -1.01 -3.65 -2.01
C ASN A 70 -1.34 -2.65 -3.13
N SER A 71 -1.75 -1.43 -2.82
CA SER A 71 -1.99 -0.39 -3.84
C SER A 71 -0.71 0.05 -4.55
N LEU A 72 0.44 -0.01 -3.88
CA LEU A 72 1.75 0.30 -4.46
C LEU A 72 2.35 -0.87 -5.27
N LYS A 73 1.82 -2.09 -5.14
CA LYS A 73 2.43 -3.32 -5.67
C LYS A 73 2.71 -3.25 -7.18
N LYS A 74 1.78 -2.72 -7.97
CA LYS A 74 1.94 -2.60 -9.44
C LYS A 74 3.13 -1.70 -9.82
N VAL A 75 3.18 -0.51 -9.23
CA VAL A 75 4.25 0.47 -9.48
C VAL A 75 5.58 -0.05 -8.93
N PHE A 76 5.58 -0.64 -7.74
CA PHE A 76 6.74 -1.29 -7.16
C PHE A 76 7.30 -2.36 -8.09
N ASN A 77 6.45 -3.30 -8.56
CA ASN A 77 6.88 -4.39 -9.43
C ASN A 77 7.41 -3.88 -10.78
N LYS A 78 6.77 -2.84 -11.37
CA LYS A 78 7.25 -2.19 -12.58
C LYS A 78 8.65 -1.62 -12.38
N ASN A 79 8.87 -0.85 -11.32
CA ASN A 79 10.17 -0.26 -11.01
C ASN A 79 11.26 -1.33 -10.78
N MET A 80 10.92 -2.41 -10.07
CA MET A 80 11.86 -3.53 -9.86
C MET A 80 12.23 -4.23 -11.16
N ASN A 81 11.29 -4.38 -12.10
CA ASN A 81 11.55 -4.96 -13.42
C ASN A 81 12.49 -4.07 -14.24
N GLU A 82 12.24 -2.77 -14.30
CA GLU A 82 13.06 -1.80 -15.03
C GLU A 82 14.50 -1.78 -14.50
N ASN A 83 14.68 -1.94 -13.19
CA ASN A 83 15.99 -1.96 -12.53
C ASN A 83 16.62 -3.37 -12.45
N LYS A 84 16.00 -4.40 -13.03
CA LYS A 84 16.48 -5.79 -13.00
C LYS A 84 16.69 -6.33 -11.56
N ILE A 85 15.77 -6.02 -10.65
CA ILE A 85 15.81 -6.41 -9.24
C ILE A 85 14.74 -7.49 -9.00
N SER A 86 15.08 -8.54 -8.26
CA SER A 86 14.10 -9.54 -7.82
C SER A 86 13.12 -8.93 -6.84
N SER A 87 11.82 -8.99 -7.12
CA SER A 87 10.78 -8.41 -6.29
C SER A 87 9.93 -9.44 -5.58
N TYR A 88 9.68 -9.16 -4.31
CA TYR A 88 8.85 -9.97 -3.42
C TYR A 88 7.76 -9.11 -2.81
N PHE A 89 6.71 -9.76 -2.34
CA PHE A 89 5.55 -9.07 -1.79
C PHE A 89 4.93 -9.83 -0.63
N TYR A 90 4.50 -9.08 0.38
CA TYR A 90 3.62 -9.54 1.44
C TYR A 90 2.67 -8.43 1.85
N ALA A 91 1.38 -8.69 1.79
CA ALA A 91 0.38 -7.84 2.42
C ALA A 91 -0.73 -8.68 3.05
N SER A 92 -1.16 -8.28 4.22
CA SER A 92 -2.27 -8.87 4.94
C SER A 92 -3.12 -7.78 5.59
N HIS A 93 -4.39 -8.05 5.82
CA HIS A 93 -5.28 -7.12 6.53
C HIS A 93 -4.82 -6.90 7.98
N TYR A 94 -4.25 -7.94 8.57
CA TYR A 94 -3.58 -7.90 9.87
C TYR A 94 -2.22 -8.61 9.74
N PRO A 95 -1.19 -7.92 9.21
CA PRO A 95 0.02 -8.60 8.76
C PRO A 95 0.84 -9.25 9.87
N LEU A 96 0.65 -8.83 11.12
CA LEU A 96 1.51 -9.28 12.20
C LEU A 96 0.82 -10.08 13.31
N ILE A 97 -0.52 -10.20 13.34
CA ILE A 97 -1.24 -10.64 14.56
C ILE A 97 -2.17 -11.85 14.39
N GLN A 98 -2.61 -12.23 13.20
CA GLN A 98 -3.58 -13.33 13.03
C GLN A 98 -3.03 -14.75 13.27
N ALA A 99 -1.72 -14.89 13.34
CA ALA A 99 -1.11 -16.14 13.79
C ALA A 99 -0.06 -15.79 14.84
N ARG A 100 -0.14 -16.37 16.02
CA ARG A 100 0.91 -16.28 17.04
C ARG A 100 2.27 -16.53 16.35
N HIS A 101 3.17 -15.51 16.37
CA HIS A 101 4.49 -15.54 15.73
C HIS A 101 4.53 -15.24 14.21
N LEU A 102 3.60 -14.44 13.69
CA LEU A 102 3.64 -14.06 12.28
C LEU A 102 4.90 -13.26 11.92
N GLU A 103 5.40 -12.40 12.84
CA GLU A 103 6.67 -11.70 12.67
C GLU A 103 7.83 -12.68 12.49
N LYS A 104 7.83 -13.82 13.21
CA LYS A 104 8.83 -14.88 13.04
C LYS A 104 8.69 -15.53 11.66
N ALA A 105 7.47 -15.88 11.25
CA ALA A 105 7.24 -16.49 9.94
C ALA A 105 7.63 -15.55 8.79
N ILE A 106 7.35 -14.24 8.89
CA ILE A 106 7.79 -13.25 7.93
C ILE A 106 9.31 -13.15 7.91
N PHE A 107 9.93 -13.00 9.07
CA PHE A 107 11.39 -12.91 9.20
C PHE A 107 12.08 -14.15 8.63
N ASP A 108 11.66 -15.35 9.02
CA ASP A 108 12.22 -16.61 8.53
C ASP A 108 12.11 -16.72 7.00
N ASN A 109 10.99 -16.30 6.42
CA ASN A 109 10.81 -16.27 4.95
C ASN A 109 11.74 -15.22 4.29
N ILE A 110 11.95 -14.06 4.90
CA ILE A 110 12.88 -13.02 4.42
C ILE A 110 14.29 -13.59 4.37
N ILE A 111 14.76 -14.21 5.45
CA ILE A 111 16.10 -14.83 5.54
C ILE A 111 16.23 -15.97 4.52
N LYS A 112 15.27 -16.91 4.49
CA LYS A 112 15.28 -18.03 3.54
C LYS A 112 15.31 -17.59 2.08
N SER A 113 14.62 -16.49 1.75
CA SER A 113 14.59 -15.94 0.40
C SER A 113 15.82 -15.07 0.08
N LYS A 114 16.71 -14.86 1.06
CA LYS A 114 17.90 -13.99 0.94
C LYS A 114 17.51 -12.57 0.51
N ILE A 115 16.46 -12.01 1.10
CA ILE A 115 16.03 -10.63 0.86
C ILE A 115 17.10 -9.67 1.38
N THR A 116 17.45 -8.67 0.59
CA THR A 116 18.49 -7.67 0.94
C THR A 116 17.89 -6.37 1.45
N ASN A 117 16.66 -6.05 1.03
CA ASN A 117 15.96 -4.83 1.41
C ASN A 117 14.48 -5.10 1.69
N VAL A 118 13.97 -4.49 2.73
CA VAL A 118 12.56 -4.52 3.11
C VAL A 118 11.99 -3.11 3.04
N ILE A 119 10.96 -2.90 2.23
CA ILE A 119 10.17 -1.67 2.19
C ILE A 119 8.90 -1.92 2.98
N ILE A 120 8.65 -1.13 4.02
CA ILE A 120 7.51 -1.28 4.94
C ILE A 120 6.52 -0.15 4.67
N HIS A 121 5.24 -0.50 4.46
CA HIS A 121 4.17 0.47 4.27
C HIS A 121 2.84 -0.03 4.86
N PHE A 122 2.37 0.65 5.90
CA PHE A 122 1.09 0.40 6.56
C PHE A 122 0.22 1.65 6.58
N ASN A 123 -1.08 1.45 6.70
CA ASN A 123 -2.00 2.55 6.94
C ASN A 123 -1.79 3.18 8.34
N SER A 124 -2.38 4.36 8.56
CA SER A 124 -2.24 5.09 9.83
C SER A 124 -2.84 4.34 11.03
N ASP A 125 -3.90 3.54 10.82
CA ASP A 125 -4.58 2.83 11.92
C ASP A 125 -3.75 1.67 12.45
N PHE A 126 -2.85 1.11 11.63
CA PHE A 126 -1.86 0.14 12.08
C PHE A 126 -1.00 0.69 13.23
N TYR A 127 -0.55 1.93 13.12
CA TYR A 127 0.32 2.56 14.12
C TYR A 127 -0.42 2.94 15.42
N LYS A 128 -1.74 2.95 15.44
CA LYS A 128 -2.54 3.20 16.66
C LYS A 128 -2.62 2.00 17.60
N SER A 129 -2.27 0.81 17.12
CA SER A 129 -2.28 -0.42 17.91
C SER A 129 -0.94 -0.67 18.57
N GLN A 130 -0.88 -0.63 19.90
CA GLN A 130 0.34 -0.92 20.67
C GLN A 130 0.89 -2.33 20.36
N THR A 131 0.00 -3.31 20.18
CA THR A 131 0.40 -4.68 19.85
C THR A 131 1.11 -4.72 18.49
N TYR A 132 0.58 -4.03 17.47
CA TYR A 132 1.20 -3.99 16.14
C TYR A 132 2.53 -3.27 16.15
N LEU A 133 2.65 -2.19 16.92
CA LEU A 133 3.92 -1.48 17.09
C LEU A 133 4.98 -2.35 17.75
N THR A 134 4.59 -3.13 18.77
CA THR A 134 5.52 -4.05 19.43
C THR A 134 6.06 -5.10 18.45
N GLU A 135 5.17 -5.74 17.70
CA GLU A 135 5.55 -6.74 16.68
C GLU A 135 6.43 -6.13 15.57
N LEU A 136 6.07 -4.93 15.11
CA LEU A 136 6.86 -4.23 14.09
C LEU A 136 8.24 -3.83 14.60
N ASN A 137 8.36 -3.37 15.84
CA ASN A 137 9.64 -3.07 16.47
C ASN A 137 10.53 -4.32 16.58
N LEU A 138 9.95 -5.46 16.95
CA LEU A 138 10.68 -6.74 16.99
C LEU A 138 11.16 -7.14 15.60
N LEU A 139 10.32 -7.00 14.57
CA LEU A 139 10.71 -7.30 13.19
C LEU A 139 11.84 -6.37 12.73
N ILE A 140 11.71 -5.05 12.92
CA ILE A 140 12.75 -4.07 12.57
C ILE A 140 14.07 -4.39 13.27
N LYS A 141 14.02 -4.72 14.56
CA LYS A 141 15.22 -5.11 15.31
C LYS A 141 15.92 -6.32 14.69
N LYS A 142 15.18 -7.40 14.41
CA LYS A 142 15.71 -8.62 13.78
C LYS A 142 16.30 -8.36 12.39
N LEU A 143 15.62 -7.55 11.58
CA LEU A 143 16.10 -7.18 10.25
C LEU A 143 17.41 -6.37 10.33
N TYR A 144 17.47 -5.40 11.22
CA TYR A 144 18.64 -4.57 11.45
C TYR A 144 19.85 -5.40 11.91
N GLU A 145 19.65 -6.28 12.90
CA GLU A 145 20.68 -7.20 13.39
C GLU A 145 21.19 -8.15 12.29
N SER A 146 20.32 -8.49 11.34
CA SER A 146 20.65 -9.30 10.15
C SER A 146 21.26 -8.48 9.00
N LYS A 147 21.56 -7.19 9.20
CA LYS A 147 22.11 -6.27 8.18
C LYS A 147 21.25 -6.14 6.92
N ILE A 148 19.95 -6.31 7.04
CA ILE A 148 18.98 -6.10 5.96
C ILE A 148 18.59 -4.63 5.95
N LYS A 149 18.64 -3.98 4.79
CA LYS A 149 18.22 -2.58 4.64
C LYS A 149 16.72 -2.45 4.84
N ILE A 150 16.31 -1.42 5.57
CA ILE A 150 14.91 -1.18 5.91
C ILE A 150 14.53 0.22 5.46
N ASP A 151 13.59 0.29 4.53
CA ASP A 151 12.99 1.54 4.06
C ASP A 151 11.56 1.62 4.59
N LEU A 152 11.19 2.76 5.16
CA LEU A 152 9.85 2.98 5.72
C LEU A 152 9.11 4.03 4.90
N ILE A 153 7.92 3.65 4.40
CA ILE A 153 6.98 4.59 3.79
C ILE A 153 5.91 4.92 4.84
N GLY A 154 5.75 6.19 5.13
CA GLY A 154 4.77 6.68 6.08
C GLY A 154 3.33 6.51 5.60
N PRO A 155 2.36 6.71 6.49
CA PRO A 155 0.95 6.71 6.13
C PRO A 155 0.64 7.78 5.09
N VAL A 156 -0.27 7.49 4.18
CA VAL A 156 -0.82 8.52 3.27
C VAL A 156 -1.81 9.41 4.02
N PRO A 157 -1.97 10.69 3.62
CA PRO A 157 -3.04 11.53 4.15
C PRO A 157 -4.40 10.86 3.92
N LYS A 158 -5.29 10.90 4.92
CA LYS A 158 -6.64 10.32 4.78
C LYS A 158 -7.56 11.28 4.05
N ALA A 159 -8.46 10.75 3.21
CA ALA A 159 -9.60 11.52 2.74
C ALA A 159 -10.74 11.46 3.77
N LYS A 160 -11.50 12.56 3.89
CA LYS A 160 -12.64 12.66 4.83
C LYS A 160 -13.88 11.86 4.38
N TYR A 161 -13.85 11.35 3.14
CA TYR A 161 -14.97 10.65 2.50
C TYR A 161 -14.45 9.73 1.38
N HIS A 162 -15.35 8.94 0.82
CA HIS A 162 -15.04 8.08 -0.33
C HIS A 162 -14.84 8.93 -1.60
N VAL A 163 -13.57 9.18 -1.96
CA VAL A 163 -13.19 10.14 -3.00
C VAL A 163 -13.80 9.81 -4.37
N PRO A 164 -13.75 8.57 -4.90
CA PRO A 164 -14.36 8.24 -6.19
C PRO A 164 -15.85 8.56 -6.25
N GLN A 165 -16.59 8.26 -5.18
CA GLN A 165 -18.03 8.55 -5.12
C GLN A 165 -18.31 10.07 -5.10
N ALA A 166 -17.49 10.83 -4.38
CA ALA A 166 -17.63 12.27 -4.28
C ALA A 166 -17.31 12.95 -5.63
N LEU A 167 -16.25 12.53 -6.30
CA LEU A 167 -15.89 13.00 -7.64
C LEU A 167 -17.00 12.67 -8.66
N TYR A 168 -17.53 11.43 -8.66
CA TYR A 168 -18.63 11.04 -9.53
C TYR A 168 -19.87 11.91 -9.31
N ARG A 169 -20.25 12.20 -8.06
CA ARG A 169 -21.38 13.10 -7.77
C ARG A 169 -21.15 14.51 -8.31
N ASN A 170 -19.91 15.00 -8.29
CA ASN A 170 -19.59 16.31 -8.87
C ASN A 170 -19.79 16.32 -10.39
N THR A 171 -19.47 15.25 -11.12
CA THR A 171 -19.70 15.18 -12.56
C THR A 171 -21.19 15.20 -12.92
N THR A 172 -22.06 14.77 -12.01
CA THR A 172 -23.53 14.73 -12.21
C THR A 172 -24.24 16.00 -11.72
N GLY A 173 -23.51 17.00 -11.21
CA GLY A 173 -24.09 18.22 -10.63
C GLY A 173 -24.73 18.04 -9.25
N LEU A 174 -24.66 16.83 -8.67
CA LEU A 174 -25.17 16.51 -7.33
C LEU A 174 -24.11 16.57 -6.24
N GLY A 175 -22.91 17.08 -6.59
CA GLY A 175 -21.76 17.10 -5.73
C GLY A 175 -21.80 18.23 -4.69
N ARG A 176 -21.02 18.04 -3.62
CA ARG A 176 -20.70 19.08 -2.63
C ARG A 176 -19.25 19.52 -2.82
N LYS A 177 -18.88 20.67 -2.26
CA LYS A 177 -17.48 21.08 -2.19
C LYS A 177 -16.67 19.96 -1.54
N LEU A 178 -15.60 19.54 -2.21
CA LEU A 178 -14.72 18.49 -1.72
C LEU A 178 -13.82 19.09 -0.64
N GLU A 179 -14.02 18.66 0.59
CA GLU A 179 -13.14 19.05 1.70
C GLU A 179 -11.84 18.24 1.59
N LYS A 180 -10.73 18.94 1.58
CA LYS A 180 -9.41 18.34 1.63
C LYS A 180 -8.94 18.18 3.06
N ASN A 181 -8.10 17.21 3.32
CA ASN A 181 -7.41 17.10 4.59
C ASN A 181 -6.28 18.13 4.65
N THR A 182 -6.07 18.76 5.78
CA THR A 182 -4.96 19.69 5.97
C THR A 182 -3.70 18.95 6.44
N VAL A 183 -2.54 19.56 6.20
CA VAL A 183 -1.27 19.04 6.72
C VAL A 183 -1.28 18.98 8.25
N LYS A 184 -1.92 19.94 8.91
CA LYS A 184 -2.09 19.94 10.37
C LYS A 184 -2.89 18.72 10.85
N GLU A 185 -4.01 18.41 10.20
CA GLU A 185 -4.81 17.22 10.50
C GLU A 185 -3.97 15.94 10.26
N TYR A 186 -3.23 15.88 9.15
CA TYR A 186 -2.34 14.75 8.87
C TYR A 186 -1.32 14.51 10.00
N PHE A 187 -0.64 15.54 10.48
CA PHE A 187 0.32 15.39 11.58
C PHE A 187 -0.35 14.96 12.87
N ASN A 188 -1.50 15.55 13.21
CA ASN A 188 -2.26 15.19 14.40
C ASN A 188 -2.72 13.73 14.36
N ASP A 189 -3.22 13.26 13.22
CA ASP A 189 -3.69 11.88 13.05
C ASP A 189 -2.56 10.84 13.11
N ASN A 190 -1.32 11.26 12.83
CA ASN A 190 -0.17 10.38 12.70
C ASN A 190 0.93 10.60 13.77
N VAL A 191 0.62 11.27 14.89
CA VAL A 191 1.59 11.52 15.98
C VAL A 191 2.29 10.24 16.44
N VAL A 192 1.53 9.14 16.57
CA VAL A 192 2.10 7.85 17.01
C VAL A 192 3.08 7.29 15.98
N PHE A 193 2.77 7.43 14.69
CA PHE A 193 3.69 7.04 13.61
C PHE A 193 4.99 7.86 13.66
N PHE A 194 4.91 9.18 13.83
CA PHE A 194 6.09 10.03 13.88
C PHE A 194 6.98 9.70 15.08
N ASN A 195 6.38 9.42 16.25
CA ASN A 195 7.11 8.96 17.42
C ASN A 195 7.79 7.60 17.16
N PHE A 196 7.07 6.64 16.56
CA PHE A 196 7.62 5.35 16.16
C PHE A 196 8.79 5.51 15.18
N MET A 197 8.65 6.34 14.16
CA MET A 197 9.67 6.65 13.17
C MET A 197 10.93 7.23 13.83
N LYS A 198 10.76 8.21 14.72
CA LYS A 198 11.86 8.82 15.48
C LYS A 198 12.61 7.78 16.32
N ASN A 199 11.88 6.92 17.03
CA ASN A 199 12.48 5.89 17.90
C ASN A 199 13.23 4.78 17.14
N ASN A 200 12.96 4.61 15.85
CA ASN A 200 13.61 3.63 14.99
C ASN A 200 14.55 4.24 13.95
N SER A 201 14.74 5.55 13.93
CA SER A 201 15.49 6.26 12.88
C SER A 201 16.90 5.71 12.64
N SER A 202 17.61 5.30 13.69
CA SER A 202 18.96 4.71 13.59
C SER A 202 18.99 3.31 12.95
N LYS A 203 17.84 2.64 12.83
CA LYS A 203 17.71 1.30 12.23
C LYS A 203 17.18 1.35 10.80
N LEU A 204 16.64 2.48 10.38
CA LEU A 204 16.06 2.67 9.06
C LEU A 204 17.12 3.19 8.09
N SER A 205 17.14 2.63 6.87
CA SER A 205 18.01 3.09 5.79
C SER A 205 17.47 4.34 5.13
N SER A 206 16.14 4.42 4.95
CA SER A 206 15.45 5.56 4.35
C SER A 206 14.03 5.69 4.91
N MET A 207 13.52 6.90 4.91
CA MET A 207 12.14 7.22 5.30
C MET A 207 11.52 8.10 4.22
N TYR A 208 10.32 7.72 3.78
CA TYR A 208 9.56 8.43 2.75
C TYR A 208 8.22 8.85 3.33
N LEU A 209 7.92 10.13 3.27
CA LEU A 209 6.72 10.71 3.84
C LEU A 209 5.77 11.15 2.71
N PRO A 210 4.70 10.39 2.43
CA PRO A 210 3.81 10.67 1.31
C PRO A 210 3.19 12.06 1.31
N HIS A 211 3.00 12.69 2.49
CA HIS A 211 2.46 14.05 2.56
C HIS A 211 3.36 15.10 1.89
N GLU A 212 4.68 14.90 1.81
CA GLU A 212 5.59 15.81 1.14
C GLU A 212 5.27 15.95 -0.36
N PHE A 213 4.72 14.90 -0.97
CA PHE A 213 4.29 14.88 -2.37
C PHE A 213 2.80 15.17 -2.53
N LEU A 214 1.99 14.67 -1.61
CA LEU A 214 0.53 14.77 -1.70
C LEU A 214 -0.03 16.07 -1.13
N CYS A 215 0.78 16.87 -0.44
CA CYS A 215 0.38 18.15 0.15
C CYS A 215 1.36 19.27 -0.30
N PRO A 216 1.41 19.59 -1.60
CA PRO A 216 2.51 20.38 -2.19
C PRO A 216 2.62 21.81 -1.67
N ASN A 217 1.56 22.38 -1.12
CA ASN A 217 1.55 23.72 -0.54
C ASN A 217 1.72 23.74 0.99
N ASN A 218 1.95 22.60 1.62
CA ASN A 218 1.99 22.42 3.07
C ASN A 218 0.74 22.91 3.84
N ILE A 219 -0.38 23.08 3.15
CA ILE A 219 -1.66 23.52 3.73
C ILE A 219 -2.70 22.41 3.58
N GLU A 220 -2.97 22.02 2.34
CA GLU A 220 -3.99 21.02 1.98
C GLU A 220 -3.38 19.88 1.19
N CYS A 221 -3.91 18.68 1.41
CA CYS A 221 -3.50 17.47 0.69
C CYS A 221 -4.39 17.22 -0.53
N LEU A 222 -3.78 16.78 -1.62
CA LEU A 222 -4.49 16.38 -2.82
C LEU A 222 -5.36 15.16 -2.55
N ILE A 223 -6.56 15.15 -3.09
CA ILE A 223 -7.48 13.99 -3.06
C ILE A 223 -7.64 13.38 -4.44
N GLU A 224 -7.26 14.13 -5.47
CA GLU A 224 -7.31 13.73 -6.87
C GLU A 224 -6.22 14.47 -7.67
N ILE A 225 -5.86 13.91 -8.83
CA ILE A 225 -5.01 14.56 -9.84
C ILE A 225 -5.70 14.37 -11.18
N ASP A 226 -6.00 15.48 -11.88
CA ASP A 226 -6.67 15.49 -13.20
C ASP A 226 -7.97 14.68 -13.24
N GLY A 227 -8.76 14.73 -12.16
CA GLY A 227 -10.00 13.99 -12.01
C GLY A 227 -9.82 12.50 -11.68
N ILE A 228 -8.60 12.06 -11.40
CA ILE A 228 -8.30 10.69 -10.99
C ILE A 228 -8.18 10.66 -9.47
N PRO A 229 -9.03 9.89 -8.77
CA PRO A 229 -8.97 9.79 -7.31
C PRO A 229 -7.67 9.15 -6.85
N LEU A 230 -7.07 9.70 -5.80
CA LEU A 230 -5.85 9.18 -5.16
C LEU A 230 -6.15 8.18 -4.04
N PHE A 231 -7.40 8.14 -3.56
CA PHE A 231 -7.85 7.31 -2.43
C PHE A 231 -9.13 6.56 -2.79
N PHE A 232 -9.25 5.32 -2.33
CA PHE A 232 -10.39 4.42 -2.53
C PHE A 232 -10.95 3.93 -1.21
#